data_0a5b5e852ed8a8c9f3305dfd2612e6d8
#
_entry.id   0a5b5e852ed8a8c9f3305dfd2612e6d8
#
_cell.length_a   1.000
_cell.length_b   1.000
_cell.length_c   1.000
_cell.angle_alpha   90.00
_cell.angle_beta   90.00
_cell.angle_gamma   90.00
#
_symmetry.space_group_name_H-M   'P 1'
#
loop_
_entity.id
_entity.type
_entity.pdbx_description
1 polymer ?
#
loop_
_entity_poly.entity_id
_entity_poly.type
_entity_poly.pdbx_seq_one_letter_code
_entity_poly.pdbx_strand_id
1 'polypeptide(L)'
;MEIAEIKDLLNKMDAFVDDDDSLDSVALMQDPIVLNRLAVELLQQVDRDSKPELVIAPEGVESYFGYSVALAAWMRFVSAQPGEDGTFELPAGVEVKKNEKTILVLDSYSEEKANALVSLAQAEGVKVVAILSLTGSES
;
A
#
# COMPACT_ATOMS: atom_id res chain seq x y z
N MET A 1 -4.19 0.19 -16.41
CA MET A 1 -2.79 -0.04 -16.83
C MET A 1 -2.44 -1.49 -16.56
N GLU A 2 -1.90 -2.17 -17.53
CA GLU A 2 -1.50 -3.56 -17.34
C GLU A 2 -0.19 -3.64 -16.55
N ILE A 3 0.10 -4.81 -15.99
CA ILE A 3 1.35 -5.02 -15.20
C ILE A 3 2.58 -4.67 -16.03
N ALA A 4 2.59 -5.04 -17.33
CA ALA A 4 3.72 -4.73 -18.20
C ALA A 4 3.91 -3.22 -18.37
N GLU A 5 2.84 -2.45 -18.42
CA GLU A 5 2.90 -0.99 -18.54
C GLU A 5 3.41 -0.34 -17.24
N ILE A 6 3.00 -0.86 -16.11
CA ILE A 6 3.48 -0.39 -14.80
C ILE A 6 4.99 -0.62 -14.70
N LYS A 7 5.43 -1.82 -15.06
CA LYS A 7 6.84 -2.18 -15.03
C LYS A 7 7.66 -1.30 -15.99
N ASP A 8 7.14 -1.05 -17.18
CA ASP A 8 7.80 -0.19 -18.16
C ASP A 8 7.92 1.25 -17.65
N LEU A 9 6.86 1.76 -17.05
CA LEU A 9 6.88 3.10 -16.46
C LEU A 9 7.89 3.20 -15.31
N LEU A 10 7.96 2.19 -14.45
CA LEU A 10 8.92 2.15 -13.35
C LEU A 10 10.36 2.07 -13.88
N ASN A 11 10.59 1.33 -14.97
CA ASN A 11 11.90 1.28 -15.61
C ASN A 11 12.33 2.65 -16.15
N LYS A 12 11.41 3.37 -16.76
CA LYS A 12 11.68 4.71 -17.29
C LYS A 12 12.05 5.70 -16.20
N MET A 13 11.60 5.45 -14.99
CA MET A 13 11.90 6.29 -13.83
C MET A 13 13.15 5.85 -13.08
N ASP A 14 13.83 4.82 -13.57
CA ASP A 14 14.97 4.24 -12.87
C ASP A 14 14.60 3.77 -11.45
N ALA A 15 13.38 3.28 -11.31
CA ALA A 15 12.84 2.89 -10.00
C ALA A 15 13.25 1.48 -9.57
N PHE A 16 13.87 0.71 -10.47
CA PHE A 16 14.37 -0.62 -10.14
C PHE A 16 15.86 -0.57 -9.81
N VAL A 17 16.26 -1.42 -8.87
CA VAL A 17 17.66 -1.56 -8.47
C VAL A 17 18.26 -2.73 -9.24
N ASP A 18 19.32 -2.45 -9.99
CA ASP A 18 20.06 -3.45 -10.77
C ASP A 18 19.14 -4.26 -11.70
N ASP A 19 19.49 -5.52 -11.96
CA ASP A 19 18.77 -6.42 -12.85
C ASP A 19 17.71 -7.27 -12.12
N ASP A 20 17.48 -7.01 -10.83
CA ASP A 20 16.62 -7.84 -9.98
C ASP A 20 15.15 -7.48 -10.02
N ASP A 21 14.75 -6.50 -10.81
CA ASP A 21 13.38 -5.97 -10.79
C ASP A 21 12.95 -5.51 -9.38
N SER A 22 13.89 -5.27 -8.49
CA SER A 22 13.62 -4.71 -7.17
C SER A 22 13.25 -3.25 -7.29
N LEU A 23 12.20 -2.85 -6.58
CA LEU A 23 11.70 -1.49 -6.63
C LEU A 23 12.59 -0.55 -5.83
N ASP A 24 13.06 0.53 -6.46
CA ASP A 24 13.69 1.63 -5.75
C ASP A 24 12.60 2.58 -5.27
N SER A 25 12.10 2.30 -4.06
CA SER A 25 10.99 3.06 -3.49
C SER A 25 11.35 4.53 -3.25
N VAL A 26 12.59 4.80 -2.91
CA VAL A 26 13.04 6.18 -2.67
C VAL A 26 12.96 6.99 -3.97
N ALA A 27 13.42 6.41 -5.08
CA ALA A 27 13.34 7.09 -6.37
C ALA A 27 11.89 7.33 -6.79
N LEU A 28 11.04 6.31 -6.62
CA LEU A 28 9.62 6.40 -6.98
C LEU A 28 8.91 7.46 -6.17
N MET A 29 9.17 7.54 -4.87
CA MET A 29 8.48 8.46 -3.97
C MET A 29 8.84 9.93 -4.21
N GLN A 30 9.86 10.20 -5.02
CA GLN A 30 10.21 11.57 -5.38
C GLN A 30 9.35 12.12 -6.51
N ASP A 31 8.54 11.29 -7.16
CA ASP A 31 7.68 11.74 -8.25
C ASP A 31 6.21 11.54 -7.88
N PRO A 32 5.58 12.56 -7.26
CA PRO A 32 4.20 12.42 -6.81
C PRO A 32 3.19 12.28 -7.95
N ILE A 33 3.49 12.80 -9.13
CA ILE A 33 2.58 12.71 -10.27
C ILE A 33 2.48 11.26 -10.75
N VAL A 34 3.62 10.61 -10.92
CA VAL A 34 3.65 9.21 -11.33
C VAL A 34 3.08 8.32 -10.24
N LEU A 35 3.43 8.62 -8.98
CA LEU A 35 2.92 7.86 -7.85
C LEU A 35 1.39 7.89 -7.79
N ASN A 36 0.80 9.07 -7.98
CA ASN A 36 -0.65 9.22 -8.02
C ASN A 36 -1.27 8.44 -9.18
N ARG A 37 -0.65 8.46 -10.34
CA ARG A 37 -1.13 7.72 -11.51
C ARG A 37 -1.12 6.22 -11.24
N LEU A 38 -0.05 5.71 -10.64
CA LEU A 38 0.03 4.30 -10.26
C LEU A 38 -1.05 3.94 -9.23
N ALA A 39 -1.30 4.83 -8.28
CA ALA A 39 -2.33 4.62 -7.27
C ALA A 39 -3.71 4.50 -7.91
N VAL A 40 -4.05 5.39 -8.83
CA VAL A 40 -5.33 5.35 -9.55
C VAL A 40 -5.48 4.04 -10.33
N GLU A 41 -4.44 3.60 -11.00
CA GLU A 41 -4.48 2.36 -11.78
C GLU A 41 -4.65 1.14 -10.88
N LEU A 42 -3.96 1.09 -9.75
CA LEU A 42 -4.10 -0.03 -8.82
C LEU A 42 -5.48 -0.07 -8.18
N LEU A 43 -6.07 1.08 -7.91
CA LEU A 43 -7.41 1.14 -7.34
C LEU A 43 -8.47 0.51 -8.25
N GLN A 44 -8.22 0.45 -9.55
CA GLN A 44 -9.14 -0.20 -10.48
C GLN A 44 -9.23 -1.71 -10.25
N GLN A 45 -8.27 -2.29 -9.54
CA GLN A 45 -8.29 -3.71 -9.18
C GLN A 45 -9.17 -3.99 -7.96
N VAL A 46 -9.58 -2.96 -7.26
CA VAL A 46 -10.41 -3.10 -6.07
C VAL A 46 -11.88 -3.15 -6.48
N ASP A 47 -12.63 -4.10 -5.91
CA ASP A 47 -14.06 -4.22 -6.15
C ASP A 47 -14.77 -2.96 -5.65
N ARG A 48 -15.46 -2.26 -6.56
CA ARG A 48 -16.20 -1.03 -6.22
C ARG A 48 -17.30 -1.29 -5.21
N ASP A 49 -17.88 -2.48 -5.21
CA ASP A 49 -18.94 -2.82 -4.28
C ASP A 49 -18.43 -3.01 -2.85
N SER A 50 -17.12 -3.20 -2.70
CA SER A 50 -16.53 -3.32 -1.37
C SER A 50 -16.56 -2.02 -0.57
N LYS A 51 -16.58 -0.87 -1.26
CA LYS A 51 -16.65 0.49 -0.65
C LYS A 51 -15.63 0.69 0.46
N PRO A 52 -14.32 0.61 0.12
CA PRO A 52 -13.29 0.78 1.14
C PRO A 52 -13.31 2.20 1.73
N GLU A 53 -12.92 2.31 2.99
CA GLU A 53 -12.99 3.57 3.74
C GLU A 53 -11.63 3.98 4.32
N LEU A 54 -10.70 3.05 4.41
CA LEU A 54 -9.44 3.25 5.11
C LEU A 54 -8.29 2.60 4.34
N VAL A 55 -7.16 3.30 4.30
CA VAL A 55 -5.89 2.73 3.78
C VAL A 55 -4.91 2.64 4.93
N ILE A 56 -4.27 1.49 5.09
CA ILE A 56 -3.17 1.30 6.03
C ILE A 56 -1.93 0.88 5.24
N ALA A 57 -0.82 1.58 5.48
CA ALA A 57 0.48 1.23 4.89
C ALA A 57 1.55 1.30 5.98
N PRO A 58 2.65 0.54 5.83
CA PRO A 58 3.76 0.64 6.78
C PRO A 58 4.35 2.04 6.82
N GLU A 59 4.81 2.44 8.00
CA GLU A 59 5.52 3.70 8.18
C GLU A 59 6.79 3.71 7.31
N GLY A 60 7.21 4.90 6.89
CA GLY A 60 8.39 5.10 6.08
C GLY A 60 8.04 5.38 4.62
N VAL A 61 8.90 4.95 3.72
CA VAL A 61 8.76 5.24 2.29
C VAL A 61 7.45 4.70 1.73
N GLU A 62 7.02 3.54 2.17
CA GLU A 62 5.77 2.93 1.71
C GLU A 62 4.54 3.76 2.03
N SER A 63 4.57 4.56 3.09
CA SER A 63 3.42 5.37 3.44
C SER A 63 3.14 6.47 2.43
N TYR A 64 4.13 6.93 1.68
CA TYR A 64 3.86 7.91 0.61
C TYR A 64 2.95 7.31 -0.46
N PHE A 65 3.19 6.06 -0.84
CA PHE A 65 2.32 5.39 -1.80
C PHE A 65 0.93 5.14 -1.20
N GLY A 66 0.87 4.67 0.04
CA GLY A 66 -0.41 4.48 0.73
C GLY A 66 -1.21 5.77 0.83
N TYR A 67 -0.55 6.88 1.16
CA TYR A 67 -1.19 8.19 1.20
C TYR A 67 -1.73 8.58 -0.17
N SER A 68 -0.98 8.32 -1.23
CA SER A 68 -1.41 8.61 -2.60
C SER A 68 -2.65 7.79 -2.98
N VAL A 69 -2.71 6.52 -2.58
CA VAL A 69 -3.89 5.68 -2.80
C VAL A 69 -5.10 6.25 -2.06
N ALA A 70 -4.93 6.63 -0.81
CA ALA A 70 -6.01 7.20 0.00
C ALA A 70 -6.53 8.51 -0.61
N LEU A 71 -5.63 9.37 -1.04
CA LEU A 71 -6.00 10.64 -1.66
C LEU A 71 -6.77 10.41 -2.97
N ALA A 72 -6.32 9.48 -3.81
CA ALA A 72 -6.95 9.18 -5.08
C ALA A 72 -8.37 8.63 -4.91
N ALA A 73 -8.63 7.94 -3.81
CA ALA A 73 -9.92 7.30 -3.55
C ALA A 73 -10.76 7.99 -2.49
N TRP A 74 -10.30 9.13 -1.97
CA TRP A 74 -11.01 9.90 -0.92
C TRP A 74 -11.23 9.08 0.36
N MET A 75 -10.18 8.34 0.77
CA MET A 75 -10.22 7.51 1.96
C MET A 75 -9.34 8.09 3.06
N ARG A 76 -9.60 7.67 4.29
CA ARG A 76 -8.72 7.96 5.41
C ARG A 76 -7.42 7.18 5.24
N PHE A 77 -6.33 7.71 5.78
CA PHE A 77 -5.01 7.07 5.73
C PHE A 77 -4.43 6.91 7.13
N VAL A 78 -3.87 5.74 7.38
CA VAL A 78 -3.13 5.46 8.61
C VAL A 78 -1.78 4.83 8.24
N SER A 79 -0.71 5.38 8.82
CA SER A 79 0.63 4.84 8.69
C SER A 79 0.89 3.91 9.89
N ALA A 80 1.04 2.61 9.64
CA ALA A 80 1.27 1.63 10.70
C ALA A 80 2.72 1.72 11.17
N GLN A 81 2.92 1.78 12.48
CA GLN A 81 4.25 1.88 13.07
C GLN A 81 4.81 0.50 13.35
N PRO A 82 6.13 0.30 13.16
CA PRO A 82 6.73 -0.97 13.54
C PRO A 82 6.67 -1.17 15.05
N GLY A 83 6.21 -2.35 15.44
CA GLY A 83 6.20 -2.79 16.83
C GLY A 83 7.33 -3.77 17.10
N GLU A 84 7.18 -4.57 18.14
CA GLU A 84 8.17 -5.58 18.50
C GLU A 84 8.05 -6.81 17.57
N ASP A 85 9.17 -7.45 17.30
CA ASP A 85 9.24 -8.75 16.62
C ASP A 85 8.55 -8.77 15.23
N GLY A 86 8.71 -7.70 14.47
CA GLY A 86 8.17 -7.65 13.12
C GLY A 86 6.66 -7.39 13.03
N THR A 87 6.05 -7.02 14.14
CA THR A 87 4.63 -6.64 14.16
C THR A 87 4.45 -5.17 13.78
N PHE A 88 3.19 -4.79 13.56
CA PHE A 88 2.81 -3.39 13.38
C PHE A 88 1.78 -2.98 14.41
N GLU A 89 1.72 -1.69 14.68
CA GLU A 89 0.72 -1.13 15.59
C GLU A 89 0.23 0.21 15.06
N LEU A 90 -0.95 0.62 15.51
CA LEU A 90 -1.48 1.92 15.13
C LEU A 90 -0.78 3.02 15.92
N PRO A 91 -0.56 4.20 15.30
CA PRO A 91 -0.03 5.35 16.04
C PRO A 91 -0.96 5.76 17.19
N ALA A 92 -0.39 6.32 18.24
CA ALA A 92 -1.17 6.82 19.37
C ALA A 92 -2.20 7.86 18.90
N GLY A 93 -3.41 7.74 19.40
CA GLY A 93 -4.49 8.66 19.07
C GLY A 93 -5.28 8.32 17.81
N VAL A 94 -4.86 7.28 17.08
CA VAL A 94 -5.60 6.82 15.90
C VAL A 94 -6.70 5.85 16.36
N GLU A 95 -7.92 6.11 15.89
CA GLU A 95 -9.06 5.23 16.14
C GLU A 95 -9.60 4.70 14.82
N VAL A 96 -9.97 3.42 14.82
CA VAL A 96 -10.59 2.78 13.66
C VAL A 96 -11.93 2.18 14.11
N LYS A 97 -12.85 2.07 13.15
CA LYS A 97 -14.17 1.53 13.42
C LYS A 97 -14.15 0.02 13.22
N LYS A 98 -14.95 -0.68 14.03
CA LYS A 98 -15.13 -2.12 13.85
C LYS A 98 -15.70 -2.39 12.46
N ASN A 99 -15.10 -3.35 11.76
CA ASN A 99 -15.47 -3.74 10.40
C ASN A 99 -15.27 -2.64 9.36
N GLU A 100 -14.48 -1.61 9.67
CA GLU A 100 -14.13 -0.59 8.70
C GLU A 100 -13.41 -1.25 7.52
N LYS A 101 -13.89 -1.01 6.31
CA LYS A 101 -13.35 -1.66 5.12
C LYS A 101 -12.02 -1.04 4.75
N THR A 102 -10.99 -1.85 4.70
CA THR A 102 -9.62 -1.39 4.69
C THR A 102 -8.84 -1.98 3.53
N ILE A 103 -8.08 -1.12 2.86
CA ILE A 103 -7.08 -1.52 1.87
C ILE A 103 -5.71 -1.45 2.54
N LEU A 104 -4.94 -2.53 2.43
CA LEU A 104 -3.54 -2.54 2.86
C LEU A 104 -2.67 -2.24 1.64
N VAL A 105 -1.68 -1.38 1.80
CA VAL A 105 -0.83 -0.95 0.67
C VAL A 105 0.63 -1.19 1.01
N LEU A 106 1.33 -1.82 0.07
CA LEU A 106 2.77 -2.04 0.12
C LEU A 106 3.39 -1.50 -1.18
N ASP A 107 4.64 -1.04 -1.14
CA ASP A 107 5.35 -0.69 -2.37
C ASP A 107 5.81 -1.95 -3.10
N SER A 108 6.34 -2.91 -2.35
CA SER A 108 6.77 -4.19 -2.87
C SER A 108 6.17 -5.28 -2.00
N TYR A 109 5.53 -6.27 -2.61
CA TYR A 109 4.87 -7.33 -1.84
C TYR A 109 5.90 -8.16 -1.07
N SER A 110 5.60 -8.36 0.19
CA SER A 110 6.33 -9.26 1.07
C SER A 110 5.29 -10.01 1.88
N GLU A 111 5.33 -11.33 1.84
CA GLU A 111 4.39 -12.15 2.60
C GLU A 111 4.47 -11.84 4.09
N GLU A 112 5.68 -11.63 4.59
CA GLU A 112 5.91 -11.30 5.99
C GLU A 112 5.25 -9.97 6.37
N LYS A 113 5.46 -8.92 5.58
CA LYS A 113 4.82 -7.63 5.82
C LYS A 113 3.31 -7.70 5.68
N ALA A 114 2.83 -8.39 4.63
CA ALA A 114 1.40 -8.52 4.40
C ALA A 114 0.73 -9.23 5.58
N ASN A 115 1.32 -10.31 6.06
CA ASN A 115 0.78 -11.05 7.20
C ASN A 115 0.79 -10.20 8.47
N ALA A 116 1.84 -9.41 8.68
CA ALA A 116 1.93 -8.52 9.84
C ALA A 116 0.84 -7.45 9.80
N LEU A 117 0.58 -6.88 8.63
CA LEU A 117 -0.51 -5.89 8.48
C LEU A 117 -1.88 -6.52 8.65
N VAL A 118 -2.08 -7.72 8.12
CA VAL A 118 -3.34 -8.45 8.30
C VAL A 118 -3.57 -8.74 9.78
N SER A 119 -2.53 -9.14 10.51
CA SER A 119 -2.63 -9.36 11.95
C SER A 119 -3.02 -8.10 12.69
N LEU A 120 -2.46 -6.96 12.31
CA LEU A 120 -2.86 -5.67 12.89
C LEU A 120 -4.34 -5.39 12.61
N ALA A 121 -4.77 -5.58 11.37
CA ALA A 121 -6.16 -5.35 10.99
C ALA A 121 -7.11 -6.22 11.81
N GLN A 122 -6.77 -7.48 11.98
CA GLN A 122 -7.57 -8.40 12.79
C GLN A 122 -7.64 -7.97 14.25
N ALA A 123 -6.50 -7.55 14.81
CA ALA A 123 -6.44 -7.09 16.20
C ALA A 123 -7.28 -5.84 16.42
N GLU A 124 -7.34 -4.95 15.43
CA GLU A 124 -8.11 -3.71 15.50
C GLU A 124 -9.57 -3.88 15.05
N GLY A 125 -9.93 -5.04 14.54
CA GLY A 125 -11.30 -5.33 14.15
C GLY A 125 -11.75 -4.73 12.83
N VAL A 126 -10.83 -4.30 11.99
CA VAL A 126 -11.17 -3.81 10.65
C VAL A 126 -11.23 -4.94 9.64
N LYS A 127 -11.91 -4.72 8.52
CA LYS A 127 -12.09 -5.73 7.49
C LYS A 127 -11.18 -5.42 6.30
N VAL A 128 -10.23 -6.31 6.02
CA VAL A 128 -9.36 -6.16 4.85
C VAL A 128 -10.12 -6.56 3.59
N VAL A 129 -10.24 -5.65 2.64
CA VAL A 129 -10.93 -5.90 1.38
C VAL A 129 -9.97 -6.04 0.20
N ALA A 130 -8.75 -5.54 0.33
CA ALA A 130 -7.73 -5.68 -0.71
C ALA A 130 -6.35 -5.44 -0.14
N ILE A 131 -5.34 -6.03 -0.78
CA ILE A 131 -3.94 -5.74 -0.54
C ILE A 131 -3.35 -5.31 -1.88
N LEU A 132 -2.84 -4.09 -1.94
CA LEU A 132 -2.26 -3.53 -3.17
C LEU A 132 -0.76 -3.40 -3.03
N SER A 133 -0.04 -3.75 -4.09
CA SER A 133 1.40 -3.54 -4.15
C SER A 133 1.81 -3.24 -5.60
N LEU A 134 2.92 -2.52 -5.76
CA LEU A 134 3.42 -2.20 -7.09
C LEU A 134 4.13 -3.37 -7.73
N THR A 135 4.85 -4.15 -6.95
CA THR A 135 5.60 -5.31 -7.44
C THR A 135 5.46 -6.47 -6.46
N GLY A 136 5.80 -7.67 -6.92
CA GLY A 136 5.82 -8.84 -6.08
C GLY A 136 4.45 -9.30 -5.63
N SER A 137 3.43 -9.05 -6.44
CA SER A 137 2.07 -9.41 -6.06
C SER A 137 1.94 -10.90 -5.74
N GLU A 138 1.05 -11.20 -4.82
CA GLU A 138 0.60 -12.56 -4.55
C GLU A 138 -0.20 -13.05 -5.74
N SER A 139 0.24 -14.08 -6.34
CA SER A 139 -0.45 -14.63 -7.51
C SER A 139 -0.67 -16.12 -7.36
#